data_4afcc2ea02de8ac2dd70777ec2fe343f
#
_entry.id   4afcc2ea02de8ac2dd70777ec2fe343f
#
_cell.length_a   1.000
_cell.length_b   1.000
_cell.length_c   1.000
_cell.angle_alpha   90.00
_cell.angle_beta   90.00
_cell.angle_gamma   90.00
#
_symmetry.space_group_name_H-M   'P 1'
#
loop_
_entity.id
_entity.type
_entity.pdbx_description
1 polymer ?
#
loop_
_entity_poly.entity_id
_entity_poly.type
_entity_poly.pdbx_seq_one_letter_code
_entity_poly.pdbx_strand_id
1 'polypeptide(L)'
;MGRTEKKIETANTALQDLVEWLRACRKAAGLTYRELAVRAGLHATTLQRAASANTVPGLNVVLAYARGCDMLVEDAHLLWKRARREQARSGRPNGRPAPAPSLVSDRAELSSALRALYEEAGAPSLRDMEERAGAFGFLPRSSAHRIVNKQAVPRDRDQLHAFLRACEVSENRWKEWEGAWGRVLRAEKQESEVGLEAAAVLPGPQFYRPMVPHQRSDRAHPADLDTFLLSSRRLVESGAAAMTRIRSRGQDRIRVRALSGPLEPTLF
;
A
#
# COMPACT_ATOMS: atom_id res chain seq x y z
N MET A 1 -43.52 13.57 8.04
CA MET A 1 -43.27 12.75 6.83
C MET A 1 -41.79 12.72 6.52
N GLY A 2 -41.16 11.53 6.39
CA GLY A 2 -39.76 11.40 6.04
C GLY A 2 -39.54 11.67 4.55
N ARG A 3 -38.39 12.31 4.20
CA ARG A 3 -38.01 12.54 2.80
C ARG A 3 -37.90 11.19 2.08
N THR A 4 -38.47 11.08 0.88
CA THR A 4 -38.36 9.88 0.03
C THR A 4 -36.89 9.56 -0.24
N GLU A 5 -36.51 8.28 -0.14
CA GLU A 5 -35.17 7.83 -0.43
C GLU A 5 -34.86 8.03 -1.93
N LYS A 6 -33.67 8.56 -2.21
CA LYS A 6 -33.19 8.79 -3.58
C LYS A 6 -33.07 7.46 -4.33
N LYS A 7 -33.38 7.45 -5.63
CA LYS A 7 -33.13 6.30 -6.51
C LYS A 7 -31.64 5.90 -6.44
N ILE A 8 -31.39 4.60 -6.47
CA ILE A 8 -30.03 4.07 -6.46
C ILE A 8 -29.50 4.16 -7.90
N GLU A 9 -28.43 4.93 -8.08
CA GLU A 9 -27.76 5.08 -9.37
C GLU A 9 -26.25 4.88 -9.12
N THR A 10 -25.74 3.71 -9.47
CA THR A 10 -24.32 3.37 -9.33
C THR A 10 -23.93 2.36 -10.41
N ALA A 11 -22.67 2.48 -10.89
CA ALA A 11 -22.09 1.50 -11.82
C ALA A 11 -21.59 0.22 -11.10
N ASN A 12 -21.53 0.23 -9.77
CA ASN A 12 -21.13 -0.91 -8.96
C ASN A 12 -22.40 -1.68 -8.55
N THR A 13 -22.66 -2.81 -9.22
CA THR A 13 -23.85 -3.63 -8.97
C THR A 13 -23.85 -4.22 -7.58
N ALA A 14 -22.71 -4.65 -7.05
CA ALA A 14 -22.59 -5.18 -5.70
C ALA A 14 -22.81 -4.08 -4.62
N LEU A 15 -22.52 -2.81 -4.91
CA LEU A 15 -22.89 -1.70 -4.04
C LEU A 15 -24.40 -1.46 -4.08
N GLN A 16 -25.01 -1.59 -5.23
CA GLN A 16 -26.47 -1.54 -5.35
C GLN A 16 -27.13 -2.60 -4.46
N ASP A 17 -26.71 -3.86 -4.58
CA ASP A 17 -27.22 -4.98 -3.77
C ASP A 17 -27.07 -4.68 -2.26
N LEU A 18 -25.90 -4.19 -1.83
CA LEU A 18 -25.66 -3.82 -0.43
C LEU A 18 -26.63 -2.73 0.05
N VAL A 19 -26.80 -1.68 -0.74
CA VAL A 19 -27.67 -0.55 -0.37
C VAL A 19 -29.15 -0.94 -0.35
N GLU A 20 -29.61 -1.74 -1.32
CA GLU A 20 -30.95 -2.29 -1.34
C GLU A 20 -31.23 -3.15 -0.11
N TRP A 21 -30.26 -4.01 0.24
CA TRP A 21 -30.32 -4.83 1.45
C TRP A 21 -30.41 -3.98 2.72
N LEU A 22 -29.55 -2.97 2.88
CA LEU A 22 -29.58 -2.06 4.04
C LEU A 22 -30.94 -1.35 4.16
N ARG A 23 -31.49 -0.85 3.05
CA ARG A 23 -32.81 -0.20 3.04
C ARG A 23 -33.93 -1.17 3.39
N ALA A 24 -33.87 -2.41 2.88
CA ALA A 24 -34.83 -3.46 3.19
C ALA A 24 -34.79 -3.83 4.67
N CYS A 25 -33.62 -4.01 5.26
CA CYS A 25 -33.43 -4.30 6.69
C CYS A 25 -34.07 -3.20 7.57
N ARG A 26 -33.78 -1.93 7.29
CA ARG A 26 -34.41 -0.82 8.03
C ARG A 26 -35.91 -0.79 7.91
N LYS A 27 -36.44 -1.01 6.71
CA LYS A 27 -37.90 -1.06 6.48
C LYS A 27 -38.54 -2.24 7.21
N ALA A 28 -37.91 -3.41 7.15
CA ALA A 28 -38.40 -4.61 7.85
C ALA A 28 -38.45 -4.41 9.37
N ALA A 29 -37.43 -3.72 9.92
CA ALA A 29 -37.41 -3.35 11.33
C ALA A 29 -38.38 -2.21 11.70
N GLY A 30 -39.07 -1.59 10.73
CA GLY A 30 -39.98 -0.48 10.96
C GLY A 30 -39.30 0.82 11.44
N LEU A 31 -37.97 0.94 11.28
CA LEU A 31 -37.23 2.02 11.88
C LEU A 31 -37.09 3.24 10.96
N THR A 32 -37.17 4.42 11.54
CA THR A 32 -36.68 5.65 10.92
C THR A 32 -35.15 5.72 11.05
N TYR A 33 -34.48 6.59 10.26
CA TYR A 33 -33.06 6.81 10.41
C TYR A 33 -32.65 7.40 11.77
N ARG A 34 -33.54 8.09 12.46
CA ARG A 34 -33.31 8.59 13.82
C ARG A 34 -33.29 7.46 14.85
N GLU A 35 -34.28 6.59 14.82
CA GLU A 35 -34.34 5.43 15.71
C GLU A 35 -33.18 4.47 15.46
N LEU A 36 -32.90 4.21 14.19
CA LEU A 36 -31.69 3.40 13.83
C LEU A 36 -30.40 4.03 14.31
N ALA A 37 -30.27 5.36 14.26
CA ALA A 37 -29.11 6.09 14.76
C ALA A 37 -28.86 5.85 16.26
N VAL A 38 -29.92 5.87 17.05
CA VAL A 38 -29.85 5.56 18.48
C VAL A 38 -29.40 4.11 18.72
N ARG A 39 -30.01 3.13 18.02
CA ARG A 39 -29.65 1.71 18.15
C ARG A 39 -28.23 1.40 17.67
N ALA A 40 -27.82 2.01 16.56
CA ALA A 40 -26.50 1.77 15.96
C ALA A 40 -25.36 2.57 16.62
N GLY A 41 -25.65 3.53 17.49
CA GLY A 41 -24.66 4.43 18.08
C GLY A 41 -23.97 5.34 17.05
N LEU A 42 -24.67 5.71 15.97
CA LEU A 42 -24.15 6.52 14.87
C LEU A 42 -25.09 7.69 14.54
N HIS A 43 -24.57 8.71 13.84
CA HIS A 43 -25.44 9.79 13.37
C HIS A 43 -26.36 9.33 12.22
N ALA A 44 -27.61 9.81 12.22
CA ALA A 44 -28.60 9.51 11.20
C ALA A 44 -28.11 9.84 9.77
N THR A 45 -27.37 10.93 9.62
CA THR A 45 -26.75 11.33 8.34
C THR A 45 -25.70 10.34 7.85
N THR A 46 -24.96 9.69 8.75
CA THR A 46 -23.97 8.64 8.40
C THR A 46 -24.70 7.42 7.84
N LEU A 47 -25.79 7.00 8.47
CA LEU A 47 -26.60 5.87 8.02
C LEU A 47 -27.31 6.18 6.70
N GLN A 48 -27.81 7.40 6.52
CA GLN A 48 -28.40 7.85 5.25
C GLN A 48 -27.36 7.84 4.11
N ARG A 49 -26.14 8.30 4.37
CA ARG A 49 -25.04 8.24 3.40
C ARG A 49 -24.67 6.80 3.04
N ALA A 50 -24.63 5.90 4.03
CA ALA A 50 -24.38 4.48 3.80
C ALA A 50 -25.43 3.86 2.89
N ALA A 51 -26.68 4.32 2.97
CA ALA A 51 -27.81 3.87 2.15
C ALA A 51 -28.05 4.70 0.87
N SER A 52 -27.09 5.57 0.46
CA SER A 52 -27.25 6.45 -0.71
C SER A 52 -26.59 5.94 -2.00
N ALA A 53 -25.79 4.88 -1.94
CA ALA A 53 -25.03 4.30 -3.06
C ALA A 53 -23.99 5.24 -3.74
N ASN A 54 -23.66 6.38 -3.14
CA ASN A 54 -22.67 7.29 -3.71
C ASN A 54 -21.24 6.71 -3.62
N THR A 55 -20.93 6.04 -2.52
CA THR A 55 -19.63 5.39 -2.25
C THR A 55 -19.87 4.16 -1.39
N VAL A 56 -18.95 3.19 -1.46
CA VAL A 56 -19.00 2.03 -0.54
C VAL A 56 -18.75 2.54 0.89
N PRO A 57 -19.70 2.34 1.81
CA PRO A 57 -19.56 2.79 3.19
C PRO A 57 -18.47 2.05 3.94
N GLY A 58 -17.97 2.61 5.03
CA GLY A 58 -17.01 1.91 5.91
C GLY A 58 -17.63 0.67 6.54
N LEU A 59 -16.83 -0.40 6.72
CA LEU A 59 -17.30 -1.67 7.28
C LEU A 59 -18.01 -1.48 8.61
N ASN A 60 -17.42 -0.72 9.54
CA ASN A 60 -18.01 -0.48 10.87
C ASN A 60 -19.40 0.14 10.80
N VAL A 61 -19.66 1.00 9.80
CA VAL A 61 -20.97 1.61 9.59
C VAL A 61 -21.99 0.58 9.11
N VAL A 62 -21.57 -0.30 8.19
CA VAL A 62 -22.43 -1.38 7.65
C VAL A 62 -22.78 -2.38 8.75
N LEU A 63 -21.81 -2.80 9.56
CA LEU A 63 -22.02 -3.73 10.67
C LEU A 63 -22.89 -3.11 11.78
N ALA A 64 -22.68 -1.82 12.10
CA ALA A 64 -23.52 -1.12 13.08
C ALA A 64 -24.96 -0.94 12.58
N TYR A 65 -25.13 -0.69 11.28
CA TYR A 65 -26.46 -0.61 10.64
C TYR A 65 -27.18 -1.97 10.74
N ALA A 66 -26.51 -3.07 10.39
CA ALA A 66 -27.08 -4.41 10.48
C ALA A 66 -27.51 -4.77 11.92
N ARG A 67 -26.61 -4.54 12.91
CA ARG A 67 -26.94 -4.75 14.33
C ARG A 67 -28.11 -3.91 14.80
N GLY A 68 -28.17 -2.63 14.39
CA GLY A 68 -29.28 -1.75 14.73
C GLY A 68 -30.63 -2.17 14.15
N CYS A 69 -30.61 -3.01 13.10
CA CYS A 69 -31.79 -3.62 12.49
C CYS A 69 -32.02 -5.08 12.93
N ASP A 70 -31.28 -5.58 13.91
CA ASP A 70 -31.31 -6.96 14.40
C ASP A 70 -31.05 -8.02 13.31
N MET A 71 -30.20 -7.67 12.33
CA MET A 71 -29.80 -8.53 11.21
C MET A 71 -28.45 -9.17 11.44
N LEU A 72 -28.21 -10.31 10.76
CA LEU A 72 -26.92 -11.01 10.81
C LEU A 72 -25.79 -10.14 10.25
N VAL A 73 -24.74 -9.96 11.04
CA VAL A 73 -23.58 -9.15 10.65
C VAL A 73 -22.73 -9.83 9.56
N GLU A 74 -22.80 -11.15 9.48
CA GLU A 74 -22.13 -11.98 8.50
C GLU A 74 -22.62 -11.67 7.08
N ASP A 75 -23.93 -11.55 6.89
CA ASP A 75 -24.55 -11.21 5.59
C ASP A 75 -24.13 -9.79 5.16
N ALA A 76 -24.20 -8.85 6.10
CA ALA A 76 -23.73 -7.48 5.88
C ALA A 76 -22.26 -7.43 5.46
N HIS A 77 -21.42 -8.23 6.11
CA HIS A 77 -19.99 -8.32 5.80
C HIS A 77 -19.74 -8.91 4.42
N LEU A 78 -20.44 -9.97 4.04
CA LEU A 78 -20.31 -10.58 2.72
C LEU A 78 -20.71 -9.62 1.59
N LEU A 79 -21.84 -8.92 1.74
CA LEU A 79 -22.30 -7.93 0.75
C LEU A 79 -21.31 -6.76 0.65
N TRP A 80 -20.82 -6.27 1.78
CA TRP A 80 -19.81 -5.22 1.82
C TRP A 80 -18.51 -5.64 1.13
N LYS A 81 -17.98 -6.87 1.38
CA LYS A 81 -16.82 -7.42 0.70
C LYS A 81 -17.00 -7.45 -0.82
N ARG A 82 -18.18 -7.87 -1.30
CA ARG A 82 -18.49 -7.86 -2.74
C ARG A 82 -18.44 -6.46 -3.32
N ALA A 83 -19.08 -5.48 -2.67
CA ALA A 83 -19.09 -4.08 -3.10
C ALA A 83 -17.68 -3.47 -3.14
N ARG A 84 -16.85 -3.74 -2.14
CA ARG A 84 -15.44 -3.30 -2.09
C ARG A 84 -14.59 -3.94 -3.18
N ARG A 85 -14.76 -5.24 -3.42
CA ARG A 85 -14.06 -5.97 -4.47
C ARG A 85 -14.38 -5.40 -5.86
N GLU A 86 -15.65 -5.12 -6.13
CA GLU A 86 -16.06 -4.54 -7.40
C GLU A 86 -15.55 -3.11 -7.57
N GLN A 87 -15.56 -2.30 -6.50
CA GLN A 87 -14.96 -0.96 -6.49
C GLN A 87 -13.46 -1.02 -6.81
N ALA A 88 -12.72 -1.96 -6.24
CA ALA A 88 -11.30 -2.13 -6.50
C ALA A 88 -11.03 -2.56 -7.95
N ARG A 89 -11.89 -3.40 -8.52
CA ARG A 89 -11.82 -3.83 -9.94
C ARG A 89 -12.10 -2.69 -10.91
N SER A 90 -13.12 -1.88 -10.64
CA SER A 90 -13.50 -0.74 -11.48
C SER A 90 -12.39 0.31 -11.59
N GLY A 91 -11.54 0.43 -10.56
CA GLY A 91 -10.36 1.28 -10.60
C GLY A 91 -9.20 0.76 -11.47
N ARG A 92 -9.31 -0.47 -12.04
CA ARG A 92 -8.26 -1.13 -12.85
C ARG A 92 -8.84 -1.90 -14.03
N PRO A 93 -9.42 -1.24 -15.03
CA PRO A 93 -10.15 -1.91 -16.11
C PRO A 93 -9.31 -2.90 -16.95
N ASN A 94 -7.96 -2.77 -16.96
CA ASN A 94 -7.06 -3.57 -17.80
C ASN A 94 -6.14 -4.52 -16.99
N GLY A 95 -6.46 -4.82 -15.73
CA GLY A 95 -5.66 -5.73 -14.91
C GLY A 95 -5.80 -7.19 -15.34
N ARG A 96 -4.70 -7.83 -15.79
CA ARG A 96 -4.65 -9.28 -15.96
C ARG A 96 -5.05 -9.94 -14.63
N PRO A 97 -5.89 -10.98 -14.61
CA PRO A 97 -6.22 -11.70 -13.39
C PRO A 97 -4.93 -12.20 -12.73
N ALA A 98 -4.85 -12.04 -11.41
CA ALA A 98 -3.70 -12.51 -10.67
C ALA A 98 -3.61 -14.04 -10.73
N PRO A 99 -2.42 -14.62 -10.87
CA PRO A 99 -2.24 -16.06 -10.90
C PRO A 99 -2.62 -16.67 -9.54
N ALA A 100 -3.10 -17.91 -9.57
CA ALA A 100 -3.26 -18.70 -8.37
C ALA A 100 -1.90 -18.92 -7.68
N PRO A 101 -1.83 -19.10 -6.35
CA PRO A 101 -0.56 -19.29 -5.65
C PRO A 101 0.29 -20.45 -6.20
N SER A 102 -0.35 -21.50 -6.70
CA SER A 102 0.32 -22.66 -7.32
C SER A 102 1.06 -22.31 -8.62
N LEU A 103 0.61 -21.29 -9.34
CA LEU A 103 1.15 -20.85 -10.64
C LEU A 103 2.15 -19.69 -10.53
N VAL A 104 2.34 -19.15 -9.34
CA VAL A 104 3.29 -18.04 -9.11
C VAL A 104 4.72 -18.53 -9.31
N SER A 105 5.45 -17.89 -10.21
CA SER A 105 6.84 -18.20 -10.56
C SER A 105 7.82 -17.07 -10.21
N ASP A 106 7.39 -15.83 -10.26
CA ASP A 106 8.24 -14.66 -10.05
C ASP A 106 7.67 -13.68 -9.02
N ARG A 107 8.48 -12.66 -8.67
CA ARG A 107 8.14 -11.62 -7.70
C ARG A 107 6.95 -10.75 -8.13
N ALA A 108 6.81 -10.46 -9.41
CA ALA A 108 5.73 -9.61 -9.91
C ALA A 108 4.39 -10.34 -9.85
N GLU A 109 4.40 -11.64 -10.15
CA GLU A 109 3.25 -12.53 -10.02
C GLU A 109 2.84 -12.70 -8.55
N LEU A 110 3.81 -12.93 -7.64
CA LEU A 110 3.55 -13.01 -6.20
C LEU A 110 2.93 -11.71 -5.67
N SER A 111 3.51 -10.57 -6.03
CA SER A 111 2.97 -9.25 -5.65
C SER A 111 1.56 -9.04 -6.20
N SER A 112 1.28 -9.53 -7.40
CA SER A 112 -0.04 -9.43 -8.03
C SER A 112 -1.06 -10.33 -7.33
N ALA A 113 -0.66 -11.55 -6.95
CA ALA A 113 -1.47 -12.50 -6.21
C ALA A 113 -1.79 -12.00 -4.79
N LEU A 114 -0.80 -11.47 -4.05
CA LEU A 114 -1.00 -10.85 -2.73
C LEU A 114 -1.93 -9.63 -2.80
N ARG A 115 -1.79 -8.82 -3.84
CA ARG A 115 -2.70 -7.68 -4.06
C ARG A 115 -4.13 -8.14 -4.34
N ALA A 116 -4.33 -9.17 -5.15
CA ALA A 116 -5.64 -9.74 -5.43
C ALA A 116 -6.28 -10.28 -4.14
N LEU A 117 -5.50 -10.98 -3.31
CA LEU A 117 -5.93 -11.46 -2.02
C LEU A 117 -6.41 -10.33 -1.10
N TYR A 118 -5.67 -9.23 -1.02
CA TYR A 118 -6.06 -8.03 -0.29
C TYR A 118 -7.40 -7.45 -0.80
N GLU A 119 -7.58 -7.39 -2.12
CA GLU A 119 -8.82 -6.93 -2.75
C GLU A 119 -9.99 -7.90 -2.48
N GLU A 120 -9.72 -9.22 -2.45
CA GLU A 120 -10.70 -10.25 -2.06
C GLU A 120 -11.14 -10.15 -0.60
N ALA A 121 -10.25 -9.75 0.29
CA ALA A 121 -10.56 -9.45 1.68
C ALA A 121 -11.41 -8.16 1.86
N GLY A 122 -11.73 -7.47 0.77
CA GLY A 122 -12.48 -6.21 0.78
C GLY A 122 -11.62 -4.98 0.96
N ALA A 123 -10.32 -5.07 0.66
CA ALA A 123 -9.36 -3.98 0.78
C ALA A 123 -9.43 -3.29 2.18
N PRO A 124 -9.18 -4.02 3.27
CA PRO A 124 -9.24 -3.48 4.62
C PRO A 124 -8.29 -2.28 4.78
N SER A 125 -8.57 -1.40 5.74
CA SER A 125 -7.63 -0.31 6.02
C SER A 125 -6.30 -0.87 6.53
N LEU A 126 -5.21 -0.15 6.31
CA LEU A 126 -3.88 -0.58 6.80
C LEU A 126 -3.84 -0.71 8.33
N ARG A 127 -4.70 0.03 9.03
CA ARG A 127 -4.88 -0.08 10.48
C ARG A 127 -5.57 -1.40 10.84
N ASP A 128 -6.65 -1.74 10.14
CA ASP A 128 -7.34 -3.00 10.35
C ASP A 128 -6.44 -4.19 10.03
N MET A 129 -5.58 -4.07 9.00
CA MET A 129 -4.58 -5.09 8.68
C MET A 129 -3.57 -5.29 9.80
N GLU A 130 -3.05 -4.21 10.38
CA GLU A 130 -2.12 -4.26 11.51
C GLU A 130 -2.77 -4.91 12.74
N GLU A 131 -4.01 -4.52 13.07
CA GLU A 131 -4.78 -5.09 14.18
C GLU A 131 -5.07 -6.59 13.98
N ARG A 132 -5.50 -7.00 12.77
CA ARG A 132 -5.79 -8.40 12.44
C ARG A 132 -4.55 -9.27 12.34
N ALA A 133 -3.40 -8.69 11.96
CA ALA A 133 -2.13 -9.40 11.88
C ALA A 133 -1.64 -9.90 13.24
N GLY A 134 -2.13 -9.30 14.34
CA GLY A 134 -1.78 -9.65 15.71
C GLY A 134 -0.76 -8.71 16.35
N ALA A 135 -0.65 -8.80 17.69
CA ALA A 135 0.07 -7.85 18.53
C ALA A 135 1.60 -7.85 18.38
N PHE A 136 2.18 -8.78 17.63
CA PHE A 136 3.64 -8.96 17.57
C PHE A 136 4.38 -8.05 16.59
N GLY A 137 3.68 -7.11 15.92
CA GLY A 137 4.31 -6.18 15.00
C GLY A 137 4.88 -6.80 13.71
N PHE A 138 4.50 -8.02 13.36
CA PHE A 138 4.98 -8.70 12.15
C PHE A 138 4.53 -8.02 10.85
N LEU A 139 3.41 -7.29 10.88
CA LEU A 139 2.90 -6.54 9.73
C LEU A 139 2.63 -5.06 10.10
N PRO A 140 3.68 -4.23 10.25
CA PRO A 140 3.49 -2.79 10.42
C PRO A 140 2.76 -2.18 9.22
N ARG A 141 2.02 -1.09 9.43
CA ARG A 141 1.28 -0.38 8.35
C ARG A 141 2.14 -0.03 7.15
N SER A 142 3.40 0.37 7.39
CA SER A 142 4.35 0.68 6.32
C SER A 142 4.68 -0.54 5.46
N SER A 143 4.85 -1.71 6.08
CA SER A 143 5.07 -2.98 5.38
C SER A 143 3.82 -3.42 4.62
N ALA A 144 2.65 -3.37 5.27
CA ALA A 144 1.36 -3.67 4.63
C ALA A 144 1.14 -2.77 3.41
N HIS A 145 1.38 -1.45 3.54
CA HIS A 145 1.29 -0.49 2.43
C HIS A 145 2.19 -0.87 1.25
N ARG A 146 3.45 -1.20 1.51
CA ARG A 146 4.40 -1.58 0.44
C ARG A 146 4.00 -2.88 -0.26
N ILE A 147 3.55 -3.89 0.49
CA ILE A 147 3.09 -5.17 -0.07
C ILE A 147 1.84 -4.93 -0.93
N VAL A 148 0.86 -4.24 -0.40
CA VAL A 148 -0.39 -3.93 -1.10
C VAL A 148 -0.15 -3.11 -2.38
N ASN A 149 0.82 -2.21 -2.40
CA ASN A 149 1.18 -1.41 -3.58
C ASN A 149 2.23 -2.08 -4.49
N LYS A 150 2.49 -3.38 -4.32
CA LYS A 150 3.45 -4.15 -5.13
C LYS A 150 4.89 -3.62 -5.09
N GLN A 151 5.24 -2.87 -4.05
CA GLN A 151 6.59 -2.31 -3.85
C GLN A 151 7.51 -3.28 -3.10
N ALA A 152 6.93 -4.25 -2.40
CA ALA A 152 7.66 -5.28 -1.67
C ALA A 152 6.85 -6.58 -1.62
N VAL A 153 7.54 -7.68 -1.37
CA VAL A 153 6.96 -8.96 -0.94
C VAL A 153 7.27 -9.17 0.55
N PRO A 154 6.56 -10.06 1.25
CA PRO A 154 6.89 -10.41 2.62
C PRO A 154 8.35 -10.87 2.72
N ARG A 155 9.10 -10.32 3.69
CA ARG A 155 10.54 -10.59 3.88
C ARG A 155 10.80 -11.94 4.53
N ASP A 156 9.88 -12.39 5.40
CA ASP A 156 9.96 -13.62 6.16
C ASP A 156 8.59 -14.32 6.25
N ARG A 157 8.59 -15.54 6.76
CA ARG A 157 7.41 -16.37 6.87
C ARG A 157 6.37 -15.77 7.84
N ASP A 158 6.82 -15.17 8.93
CA ASP A 158 5.95 -14.59 9.93
C ASP A 158 5.20 -13.39 9.38
N GLN A 159 5.87 -12.56 8.58
CA GLN A 159 5.24 -11.45 7.87
C GLN A 159 4.24 -11.91 6.82
N LEU A 160 4.55 -13.02 6.10
CA LEU A 160 3.60 -13.63 5.17
C LEU A 160 2.35 -14.11 5.91
N HIS A 161 2.51 -14.86 7.01
CA HIS A 161 1.39 -15.35 7.81
C HIS A 161 0.56 -14.20 8.40
N ALA A 162 1.21 -13.15 8.89
CA ALA A 162 0.53 -11.96 9.38
C ALA A 162 -0.30 -11.28 8.28
N PHE A 163 0.22 -11.22 7.05
CA PHE A 163 -0.52 -10.71 5.89
C PHE A 163 -1.71 -11.60 5.51
N LEU A 164 -1.52 -12.93 5.48
CA LEU A 164 -2.59 -13.90 5.19
C LEU A 164 -3.70 -13.82 6.23
N ARG A 165 -3.34 -13.74 7.52
CA ARG A 165 -4.31 -13.55 8.63
C ARG A 165 -5.06 -12.23 8.49
N ALA A 166 -4.37 -11.14 8.19
CA ALA A 166 -4.99 -9.83 7.96
C ALA A 166 -5.99 -9.83 6.78
N CYS A 167 -5.74 -10.69 5.78
CA CYS A 167 -6.63 -10.92 4.65
C CYS A 167 -7.67 -12.03 4.90
N GLU A 168 -7.81 -12.53 6.12
CA GLU A 168 -8.78 -13.57 6.52
C GLU A 168 -8.65 -14.87 5.71
N VAL A 169 -7.43 -15.23 5.33
CA VAL A 169 -7.15 -16.52 4.65
C VAL A 169 -7.13 -17.63 5.68
N SER A 170 -7.89 -18.69 5.44
CA SER A 170 -7.91 -19.86 6.30
C SER A 170 -6.54 -20.56 6.34
N GLU A 171 -6.14 -21.06 7.50
CA GLU A 171 -4.80 -21.63 7.74
C GLU A 171 -4.48 -22.84 6.86
N ASN A 172 -5.51 -23.63 6.46
CA ASN A 172 -5.33 -24.75 5.54
C ASN A 172 -4.78 -24.33 4.17
N ARG A 173 -4.96 -23.06 3.75
CA ARG A 173 -4.44 -22.52 2.50
C ARG A 173 -3.06 -21.86 2.63
N TRP A 174 -2.54 -21.70 3.84
CA TRP A 174 -1.26 -21.03 4.05
C TRP A 174 -0.09 -21.77 3.38
N LYS A 175 -0.11 -23.10 3.38
CA LYS A 175 0.93 -23.91 2.73
C LYS A 175 1.10 -23.61 1.24
N GLU A 176 0.00 -23.32 0.55
CA GLU A 176 0.04 -22.93 -0.87
C GLU A 176 0.80 -21.62 -1.06
N TRP A 177 0.54 -20.64 -0.18
CA TRP A 177 1.18 -19.33 -0.19
C TRP A 177 2.65 -19.40 0.22
N GLU A 178 2.98 -20.22 1.22
CA GLU A 178 4.37 -20.49 1.60
C GLU A 178 5.15 -21.13 0.43
N GLY A 179 4.52 -22.05 -0.26
CA GLY A 179 5.11 -22.69 -1.44
C GLY A 179 5.40 -21.68 -2.56
N ALA A 180 4.44 -20.78 -2.84
CA ALA A 180 4.60 -19.70 -3.82
C ALA A 180 5.73 -18.73 -3.43
N TRP A 181 5.70 -18.24 -2.20
CA TRP A 181 6.72 -17.35 -1.66
C TRP A 181 8.12 -17.98 -1.66
N GLY A 182 8.23 -19.26 -1.24
CA GLY A 182 9.49 -19.99 -1.23
C GLY A 182 10.05 -20.26 -2.64
N ARG A 183 9.20 -20.44 -3.66
CA ARG A 183 9.67 -20.55 -5.07
C ARG A 183 10.29 -19.24 -5.53
N VAL A 184 9.61 -18.12 -5.29
CA VAL A 184 10.09 -16.80 -5.69
C VAL A 184 11.43 -16.46 -5.03
N LEU A 185 11.58 -16.70 -3.72
CA LEU A 185 12.85 -16.43 -3.04
C LEU A 185 14.00 -17.31 -3.54
N ARG A 186 13.73 -18.57 -3.89
CA ARG A 186 14.75 -19.44 -4.49
C ARG A 186 15.16 -18.96 -5.87
N ALA A 187 14.21 -18.53 -6.71
CA ALA A 187 14.51 -17.99 -8.03
C ALA A 187 15.36 -16.71 -7.93
N GLU A 188 14.99 -15.77 -7.06
CA GLU A 188 15.77 -14.54 -6.82
C GLU A 188 17.21 -14.83 -6.34
N LYS A 189 17.38 -15.85 -5.48
CA LYS A 189 18.70 -16.26 -5.01
C LYS A 189 19.55 -16.84 -6.14
N GLN A 190 18.96 -17.71 -6.98
CA GLN A 190 19.65 -18.28 -8.13
C GLN A 190 20.06 -17.22 -9.15
N GLU A 191 19.19 -16.25 -9.46
CA GLU A 191 19.50 -15.15 -10.36
C GLU A 191 20.64 -14.29 -9.82
N SER A 192 20.67 -14.04 -8.50
CA SER A 192 21.73 -13.28 -7.85
C SER A 192 23.08 -14.03 -7.89
N GLU A 193 23.07 -15.35 -7.71
CA GLU A 193 24.27 -16.18 -7.77
C GLU A 193 24.83 -16.25 -9.20
N VAL A 194 23.98 -16.46 -10.20
CA VAL A 194 24.38 -16.47 -11.63
C VAL A 194 24.89 -15.10 -12.06
N GLY A 195 24.26 -14.02 -11.61
CA GLY A 195 24.73 -12.66 -11.90
C GLY A 195 26.11 -12.36 -11.30
N LEU A 196 26.40 -12.90 -10.12
CA LEU A 196 27.71 -12.74 -9.48
C LEU A 196 28.81 -13.53 -10.19
N GLU A 197 28.51 -14.78 -10.62
CA GLU A 197 29.44 -15.59 -11.42
C GLU A 197 29.71 -14.96 -12.78
N ALA A 198 28.68 -14.44 -13.47
CA ALA A 198 28.84 -13.75 -14.73
C ALA A 198 29.70 -12.48 -14.60
N ALA A 199 29.55 -11.75 -13.51
CA ALA A 199 30.39 -10.57 -13.22
C ALA A 199 31.85 -10.93 -12.90
N ALA A 200 32.10 -12.11 -12.32
CA ALA A 200 33.44 -12.58 -12.00
C ALA A 200 34.21 -13.07 -13.24
N VAL A 201 33.48 -13.46 -14.31
CA VAL A 201 34.09 -13.94 -15.57
C VAL A 201 34.39 -12.80 -16.55
N LEU A 202 33.97 -11.57 -16.29
CA LEU A 202 34.38 -10.43 -17.10
C LEU A 202 35.91 -10.28 -16.97
N PRO A 203 36.68 -10.35 -18.07
CA PRO A 203 38.12 -10.09 -18.01
C PRO A 203 38.31 -8.70 -17.42
N GLY A 204 39.06 -8.64 -16.35
CA GLY A 204 39.42 -7.38 -15.70
C GLY A 204 39.84 -6.36 -16.75
N PRO A 205 39.73 -5.06 -16.49
CA PRO A 205 40.07 -4.05 -17.45
C PRO A 205 41.47 -4.37 -17.99
N GLN A 206 41.54 -4.78 -19.25
CA GLN A 206 42.80 -4.90 -19.93
C GLN A 206 43.42 -3.51 -19.88
N PHE A 207 44.39 -3.34 -19.00
CA PHE A 207 45.20 -2.13 -19.01
C PHE A 207 45.64 -1.93 -20.43
N TYR A 208 44.98 -1.05 -21.13
CA TYR A 208 45.44 -0.56 -22.43
C TYR A 208 46.79 0.06 -22.17
N ARG A 209 47.89 -0.70 -22.42
CA ARG A 209 49.22 -0.21 -22.36
C ARG A 209 49.31 0.80 -23.50
N PRO A 210 49.33 2.12 -23.26
CA PRO A 210 49.46 3.05 -24.35
C PRO A 210 50.77 2.74 -25.07
N MET A 211 50.68 2.37 -26.33
CA MET A 211 51.85 2.35 -27.20
C MET A 211 52.47 3.74 -27.19
N VAL A 212 53.62 3.87 -26.54
CA VAL A 212 54.39 5.11 -26.56
C VAL A 212 54.88 5.29 -28.00
N PRO A 213 54.39 6.30 -28.75
CA PRO A 213 54.98 6.64 -30.02
C PRO A 213 56.37 7.18 -29.75
N HIS A 214 57.38 6.68 -30.47
CA HIS A 214 58.71 7.20 -30.45
C HIS A 214 58.71 8.72 -30.61
N GLN A 215 59.32 9.39 -29.64
CA GLN A 215 59.53 10.83 -29.59
C GLN A 215 60.16 11.34 -30.87
N ARG A 216 59.47 12.24 -31.57
CA ARG A 216 60.15 13.33 -32.28
C ARG A 216 60.09 14.53 -31.35
N SER A 217 61.25 14.97 -30.96
CA SER A 217 61.47 16.21 -30.23
C SER A 217 61.02 17.39 -31.07
N ASP A 218 60.02 18.07 -30.68
CA ASP A 218 59.82 19.48 -31.01
C ASP A 218 59.19 20.21 -29.82
N ARG A 219 59.78 21.34 -29.55
CA ARG A 219 59.58 22.23 -28.39
C ARG A 219 58.15 22.62 -28.22
N ALA A 220 57.51 22.18 -27.14
CA ALA A 220 56.25 22.72 -26.71
C ALA A 220 56.47 23.87 -25.75
N HIS A 221 55.82 24.98 -26.03
CA HIS A 221 55.79 26.22 -25.24
C HIS A 221 55.04 26.00 -23.90
N PRO A 222 55.45 26.66 -22.78
CA PRO A 222 54.86 26.41 -21.44
C PRO A 222 53.50 27.08 -21.17
N ALA A 223 52.76 27.49 -22.21
CA ALA A 223 51.50 28.25 -22.03
C ALA A 223 50.22 27.42 -21.87
N ASP A 224 50.28 26.07 -22.10
CA ASP A 224 49.05 25.25 -22.17
C ASP A 224 48.64 24.53 -20.87
N LEU A 225 49.49 24.61 -19.82
CA LEU A 225 49.17 23.94 -18.54
C LEU A 225 48.18 24.73 -17.65
N ASP A 226 48.14 26.04 -17.78
CA ASP A 226 47.22 26.88 -16.95
C ASP A 226 45.74 26.80 -17.37
N THR A 227 45.49 26.54 -18.64
CA THR A 227 44.10 26.43 -19.13
C THR A 227 43.45 25.13 -18.72
N PHE A 228 44.20 24.05 -18.53
CA PHE A 228 43.68 22.76 -18.12
C PHE A 228 43.29 22.73 -16.62
N LEU A 229 44.06 23.41 -15.78
CA LEU A 229 43.82 23.50 -14.34
C LEU A 229 42.65 24.38 -14.00
N LEU A 230 42.34 25.41 -14.80
CA LEU A 230 41.17 26.29 -14.60
C LEU A 230 39.83 25.63 -14.98
N SER A 231 39.85 24.73 -15.96
CA SER A 231 38.60 23.99 -16.33
C SER A 231 38.21 22.92 -15.31
N SER A 232 39.20 22.27 -14.68
CA SER A 232 38.97 21.26 -13.63
C SER A 232 38.42 21.87 -12.33
N ARG A 233 38.83 23.12 -11.99
CA ARG A 233 38.32 23.83 -10.81
C ARG A 233 36.86 24.23 -10.94
N ARG A 234 36.38 24.61 -12.13
CA ARG A 234 34.96 24.96 -12.36
C ARG A 234 34.01 23.78 -12.23
N LEU A 235 34.45 22.56 -12.56
CA LEU A 235 33.66 21.35 -12.44
C LEU A 235 33.46 20.93 -10.96
N VAL A 236 34.48 21.11 -10.12
CA VAL A 236 34.38 20.80 -8.68
C VAL A 236 33.51 21.80 -7.93
N GLU A 237 33.57 23.08 -8.27
CA GLU A 237 32.72 24.11 -7.65
C GLU A 237 31.24 23.99 -8.05
N SER A 238 30.93 23.55 -9.28
CA SER A 238 29.56 23.27 -9.73
C SER A 238 28.93 22.06 -9.02
N GLY A 239 29.72 21.02 -8.70
CA GLY A 239 29.27 19.86 -7.94
C GLY A 239 28.95 20.17 -6.47
N ALA A 240 29.75 21.03 -5.83
CA ALA A 240 29.55 21.43 -4.44
C ALA A 240 28.31 22.33 -4.25
N ALA A 241 28.01 23.22 -5.22
CA ALA A 241 26.82 24.06 -5.18
C ALA A 241 25.50 23.28 -5.37
N ALA A 242 25.51 22.17 -6.10
CA ALA A 242 24.36 21.29 -6.27
C ALA A 242 24.03 20.49 -4.99
N MET A 243 25.03 20.04 -4.24
CA MET A 243 24.83 19.31 -2.98
C MET A 243 24.32 20.20 -1.85
N THR A 244 24.67 21.48 -1.81
CA THR A 244 24.22 22.41 -0.78
C THR A 244 22.76 22.80 -0.96
N ARG A 245 22.22 22.79 -2.19
CA ARG A 245 20.80 23.09 -2.46
C ARG A 245 19.84 21.97 -2.08
N ILE A 246 20.29 20.72 -2.00
CA ILE A 246 19.44 19.58 -1.61
C ILE A 246 19.29 19.54 -0.07
N ARG A 247 20.27 20.06 0.69
CA ARG A 247 20.24 20.04 2.16
C ARG A 247 19.38 21.13 2.80
N SER A 248 19.10 22.23 2.09
CA SER A 248 18.31 23.36 2.61
C SER A 248 16.77 23.22 2.42
N ARG A 249 16.30 22.22 1.65
CA ARG A 249 14.86 22.00 1.41
C ARG A 249 14.17 21.05 2.41
N GLY A 250 14.88 20.48 3.37
CA GLY A 250 14.39 19.49 4.33
C GLY A 250 14.14 20.00 5.76
N GLN A 251 14.41 21.28 6.09
CA GLN A 251 14.38 21.77 7.47
C GLN A 251 13.24 22.72 7.84
N ASP A 252 12.35 23.05 6.94
CA ASP A 252 11.24 23.96 7.25
C ASP A 252 9.90 23.23 7.37
N ARG A 253 9.72 22.39 8.40
CA ARG A 253 8.39 22.02 8.94
C ARG A 253 8.50 21.23 10.24
N ILE A 254 8.99 21.85 11.31
CA ILE A 254 8.59 21.47 12.68
C ILE A 254 8.44 22.76 13.48
N ARG A 255 7.25 23.35 13.44
CA ARG A 255 6.82 24.35 14.41
C ARG A 255 6.10 23.59 15.53
N VAL A 256 6.84 23.29 16.58
CA VAL A 256 6.28 22.83 17.86
C VAL A 256 5.58 24.02 18.50
N ARG A 257 4.26 23.92 18.63
CA ARG A 257 3.44 24.89 19.37
C ARG A 257 3.52 24.49 20.86
N ALA A 258 4.40 25.13 21.61
CA ALA A 258 4.40 25.05 23.06
C ALA A 258 3.19 25.85 23.58
N LEU A 259 2.26 25.15 24.22
CA LEU A 259 1.21 25.76 25.04
C LEU A 259 1.72 25.77 26.46
N SER A 260 2.25 26.93 26.89
CA SER A 260 2.46 27.27 28.29
C SER A 260 1.18 27.93 28.82
N GLY A 261 0.49 27.23 29.71
CA GLY A 261 -0.53 27.80 30.57
C GLY A 261 -0.19 27.47 32.03
N PRO A 262 -0.31 28.43 32.96
CA PRO A 262 0.09 28.22 34.35
C PRO A 262 -0.97 27.41 35.13
N LEU A 263 -0.49 26.49 35.96
CA LEU A 263 -1.26 25.78 36.96
C LEU A 263 -1.44 26.72 38.16
N GLU A 264 -2.67 27.09 38.47
CA GLU A 264 -3.03 27.61 39.79
C GLU A 264 -3.50 26.49 40.69
N PRO A 265 -3.08 26.44 41.97
CA PRO A 265 -3.56 25.48 42.95
C PRO A 265 -4.80 26.03 43.66
N THR A 266 -5.93 25.35 43.58
CA THR A 266 -7.05 25.57 44.51
C THR A 266 -7.08 24.45 45.53
N LEU A 267 -6.77 24.83 46.78
CA LEU A 267 -7.16 24.15 48.03
C LEU A 267 -8.70 24.25 48.18
N PHE A 268 -9.34 23.13 48.37
CA PHE A 268 -10.29 22.74 49.40
C PHE A 268 -10.81 21.32 49.10
#